data_b53202f3e56cb883fc97dd73256bf3d7
#
_entry.id   b53202f3e56cb883fc97dd73256bf3d7
#
_cell.length_a   1.000
_cell.length_b   1.000
_cell.length_c   1.000
_cell.angle_alpha   90.00
_cell.angle_beta   90.00
_cell.angle_gamma   90.00
#
_symmetry.space_group_name_H-M   'P 1'
#
loop_
_entity.id
_entity.type
_entity.pdbx_description
1 polymer ?
#
loop_
_entity_poly.entity_id
_entity_poly.type
_entity_poly.pdbx_seq_one_letter_code
_entity_poly.pdbx_strand_id
1 'polypeptide(L)'
;KKVYILAADYNYGQITARWIQKFVAENGGEVVGTDFFPLDVSDFGSTIAKVQTAAPDLVIAPLVGGAHLSFFRQWAAAGMKDKIALASTTLGVGNEHKVLTPEEGNGIMCAYNYSQELDTAENAAFKAKWAGMFDGDQSMHEIAVSHYHGINTWAEGVRQAGSLDRMVIIEAL
;
A
#
# COMPACT_ATOMS: atom_id res chain seq x y z
N LYS A 1 11.83 -6.15 18.13
CA LYS A 1 10.43 -5.87 17.76
C LYS A 1 9.82 -7.12 17.14
N LYS A 2 8.57 -7.42 17.54
CA LYS A 2 7.77 -8.53 17.00
C LYS A 2 6.83 -8.02 15.93
N VAL A 3 6.83 -8.68 14.78
CA VAL A 3 6.01 -8.29 13.62
C VAL A 3 5.09 -9.45 13.22
N TYR A 4 3.83 -9.15 12.93
CA TYR A 4 2.90 -10.07 12.30
C TYR A 4 2.54 -9.58 10.89
N ILE A 5 2.52 -10.48 9.91
CA ILE A 5 2.28 -10.13 8.50
C ILE A 5 0.95 -10.71 8.05
N LEU A 6 0.08 -9.87 7.48
CA LEU A 6 -1.19 -10.26 6.86
C LEU A 6 -1.15 -9.88 5.39
N ALA A 7 -0.95 -10.82 4.50
CA ALA A 7 -0.67 -10.55 3.09
C ALA A 7 -1.72 -11.13 2.15
N ALA A 8 -1.90 -10.49 1.00
CA ALA A 8 -2.72 -11.05 -0.07
C ALA A 8 -2.07 -12.31 -0.67
N ASP A 9 -2.86 -13.35 -0.93
CA ASP A 9 -2.38 -14.64 -1.43
C ASP A 9 -2.19 -14.64 -2.96
N TYR A 10 -1.24 -13.82 -3.41
CA TYR A 10 -0.74 -13.84 -4.79
C TYR A 10 0.69 -13.23 -4.83
N ASN A 11 1.30 -13.16 -6.02
CA ASN A 11 2.70 -12.77 -6.19
C ASN A 11 3.11 -11.52 -5.40
N TYR A 12 2.29 -10.46 -5.43
CA TYR A 12 2.57 -9.22 -4.71
C TYR A 12 2.69 -9.46 -3.19
N GLY A 13 1.66 -10.03 -2.58
CA GLY A 13 1.65 -10.25 -1.12
C GLY A 13 2.72 -11.23 -0.67
N GLN A 14 2.93 -12.32 -1.42
CA GLN A 14 3.94 -13.33 -1.12
C GLN A 14 5.37 -12.76 -1.23
N ILE A 15 5.66 -11.98 -2.28
CA ILE A 15 6.98 -11.35 -2.46
C ILE A 15 7.19 -10.27 -1.40
N THR A 16 6.19 -9.43 -1.15
CA THR A 16 6.25 -8.38 -0.12
C THR A 16 6.48 -8.98 1.26
N ALA A 17 5.78 -10.07 1.62
CA ALA A 17 5.98 -10.75 2.90
C ALA A 17 7.42 -11.27 3.06
N ARG A 18 8.03 -11.84 2.00
CA ARG A 18 9.44 -12.28 2.03
C ARG A 18 10.40 -11.11 2.28
N TRP A 19 10.17 -9.97 1.64
CA TRP A 19 11.00 -8.78 1.86
C TRP A 19 10.84 -8.23 3.27
N ILE A 20 9.62 -8.20 3.82
CA ILE A 20 9.37 -7.81 5.21
C ILE A 20 10.09 -8.75 6.16
N GLN A 21 9.96 -10.08 5.98
CA GLN A 21 10.63 -11.09 6.80
C GLN A 21 12.15 -10.90 6.79
N LYS A 22 12.73 -10.71 5.61
CA LYS A 22 14.17 -10.45 5.45
C LYS A 22 14.59 -9.18 6.19
N PHE A 23 13.90 -8.07 5.95
CA PHE A 23 14.22 -6.79 6.58
C PHE A 23 14.09 -6.85 8.11
N VAL A 24 13.05 -7.47 8.62
CA VAL A 24 12.83 -7.64 10.07
C VAL A 24 13.98 -8.44 10.69
N ALA A 25 14.38 -9.56 10.08
CA ALA A 25 15.49 -10.40 10.56
C ALA A 25 16.82 -9.64 10.53
N GLU A 26 17.15 -8.95 9.45
CA GLU A 26 18.38 -8.18 9.29
C GLU A 26 18.50 -7.01 10.29
N ASN A 27 17.37 -6.54 10.84
CA ASN A 27 17.31 -5.46 11.82
C ASN A 27 17.02 -5.95 13.25
N GLY A 28 17.27 -7.23 13.54
CA GLY A 28 17.15 -7.80 14.88
C GLY A 28 15.71 -7.89 15.41
N GLY A 29 14.73 -7.90 14.51
CA GLY A 29 13.33 -8.17 14.82
C GLY A 29 12.97 -9.66 14.67
N GLU A 30 11.75 -9.99 15.03
CA GLU A 30 11.17 -11.34 14.94
C GLU A 30 9.84 -11.27 14.21
N VAL A 31 9.62 -12.12 13.21
CA VAL A 31 8.29 -12.32 12.60
C VAL A 31 7.60 -13.43 13.35
N VAL A 32 6.56 -13.08 14.13
CA VAL A 32 5.83 -14.00 14.99
C VAL A 32 4.66 -14.69 14.30
N GLY A 33 4.34 -14.28 13.07
CA GLY A 33 3.33 -14.93 12.24
C GLY A 33 3.23 -14.29 10.86
N THR A 34 2.79 -15.11 9.89
CA THR A 34 2.49 -14.68 8.52
C THR A 34 1.28 -15.47 8.03
N ASP A 35 0.19 -14.79 7.72
CA ASP A 35 -0.99 -15.38 7.10
C ASP A 35 -1.24 -14.77 5.71
N PHE A 36 -1.69 -15.61 4.77
CA PHE A 36 -2.04 -15.20 3.41
C PHE A 36 -3.54 -15.35 3.17
N PHE A 37 -4.12 -14.39 2.45
CA PHE A 37 -5.56 -14.29 2.26
C PHE A 37 -5.93 -14.12 0.78
N PRO A 38 -6.95 -14.86 0.28
CA PRO A 38 -7.62 -14.53 -0.97
C PRO A 38 -8.13 -13.08 -0.98
N LEU A 39 -8.28 -12.50 -2.17
CA LEU A 39 -8.64 -11.08 -2.33
C LEU A 39 -10.07 -10.73 -1.88
N ASP A 40 -10.92 -11.73 -1.77
CA ASP A 40 -12.35 -11.62 -1.44
C ASP A 40 -12.69 -12.05 0.00
N VAL A 41 -11.70 -12.33 0.83
CA VAL A 41 -11.93 -12.67 2.25
C VAL A 41 -12.61 -11.51 2.96
N SER A 42 -13.67 -11.82 3.70
CA SER A 42 -14.47 -10.84 4.43
C SER A 42 -14.51 -11.05 5.95
N ASP A 43 -14.03 -12.19 6.45
CA ASP A 43 -14.00 -12.51 7.89
C ASP A 43 -12.56 -12.66 8.39
N PHE A 44 -12.20 -11.82 9.34
CA PHE A 44 -10.88 -11.78 9.99
C PHE A 44 -10.92 -12.08 11.48
N GLY A 45 -12.07 -12.51 12.03
CA GLY A 45 -12.23 -12.73 13.46
C GLY A 45 -11.20 -13.70 14.04
N SER A 46 -11.00 -14.86 13.39
CA SER A 46 -10.00 -15.86 13.81
C SER A 46 -8.57 -15.34 13.67
N THR A 47 -8.29 -14.57 12.62
CA THR A 47 -6.99 -13.95 12.38
C THR A 47 -6.66 -12.93 13.46
N ILE A 48 -7.61 -12.07 13.80
CA ILE A 48 -7.45 -11.08 14.87
C ILE A 48 -7.17 -11.78 16.21
N ALA A 49 -7.84 -12.88 16.52
CA ALA A 49 -7.58 -13.67 17.71
C ALA A 49 -6.16 -14.28 17.73
N LYS A 50 -5.66 -14.76 16.59
CA LYS A 50 -4.27 -15.23 16.45
C LYS A 50 -3.27 -14.09 16.69
N VAL A 51 -3.50 -12.92 16.10
CA VAL A 51 -2.64 -11.74 16.27
C VAL A 51 -2.63 -11.30 17.74
N GLN A 52 -3.79 -11.29 18.40
CA GLN A 52 -3.87 -11.00 19.84
C GLN A 52 -3.03 -11.97 20.68
N THR A 53 -3.09 -13.26 20.36
CA THR A 53 -2.32 -14.29 21.06
C THR A 53 -0.82 -14.16 20.82
N ALA A 54 -0.41 -13.83 19.59
CA ALA A 54 0.99 -13.62 19.22
C ALA A 54 1.58 -12.34 19.81
N ALA A 55 0.73 -11.38 20.19
CA ALA A 55 1.08 -10.10 20.81
C ALA A 55 2.26 -9.39 20.11
N PRO A 56 2.17 -9.09 18.79
CA PRO A 56 3.21 -8.36 18.08
C PRO A 56 3.24 -6.89 18.50
N ASP A 57 4.38 -6.24 18.30
CA ASP A 57 4.51 -4.77 18.40
C ASP A 57 3.88 -4.05 17.18
N LEU A 58 3.86 -4.73 16.03
CA LEU A 58 3.42 -4.18 14.75
C LEU A 58 2.77 -5.27 13.89
N VAL A 59 1.64 -4.95 13.30
CA VAL A 59 1.07 -5.69 12.16
C VAL A 59 1.40 -4.95 10.88
N ILE A 60 1.91 -5.66 9.88
CA ILE A 60 2.09 -5.13 8.51
C ILE A 60 1.10 -5.87 7.60
N ALA A 61 0.22 -5.10 6.97
CA ALA A 61 -0.92 -5.62 6.21
C ALA A 61 -0.83 -5.24 4.72
N PRO A 62 -0.02 -5.96 3.90
CA PRO A 62 -0.08 -5.86 2.44
C PRO A 62 -1.30 -6.65 1.89
N LEU A 63 -2.48 -6.33 2.38
CA LEU A 63 -3.75 -6.82 1.89
C LEU A 63 -4.24 -5.98 0.70
N VAL A 64 -5.09 -6.54 -0.14
CA VAL A 64 -5.62 -5.89 -1.34
C VAL A 64 -7.10 -6.26 -1.54
N GLY A 65 -7.83 -5.40 -2.25
CA GLY A 65 -9.22 -5.66 -2.62
C GLY A 65 -10.21 -5.55 -1.46
N GLY A 66 -11.29 -6.31 -1.51
CA GLY A 66 -12.34 -6.31 -0.47
C GLY A 66 -11.86 -6.76 0.90
N ALA A 67 -10.87 -7.66 0.94
CA ALA A 67 -10.24 -8.14 2.16
C ALA A 67 -9.62 -7.00 2.99
N HIS A 68 -9.02 -6.03 2.33
CA HIS A 68 -8.38 -4.88 2.93
C HIS A 68 -9.35 -4.07 3.80
N LEU A 69 -10.48 -3.66 3.22
CA LEU A 69 -11.52 -2.87 3.89
C LEU A 69 -12.18 -3.67 5.04
N SER A 70 -12.46 -4.95 4.80
CA SER A 70 -13.03 -5.85 5.80
C SER A 70 -12.13 -6.01 7.02
N PHE A 71 -10.82 -6.15 6.78
CA PHE A 71 -9.83 -6.25 7.86
C PHE A 71 -9.80 -4.98 8.71
N PHE A 72 -9.67 -3.80 8.12
CA PHE A 72 -9.56 -2.55 8.89
C PHE A 72 -10.76 -2.29 9.77
N ARG A 73 -11.96 -2.53 9.26
CA ARG A 73 -13.20 -2.40 10.03
C ARG A 73 -13.25 -3.35 11.23
N GLN A 74 -12.91 -4.62 11.02
CA GLN A 74 -12.92 -5.62 12.09
C GLN A 74 -11.78 -5.38 13.09
N TRP A 75 -10.62 -4.91 12.63
CA TRP A 75 -9.50 -4.51 13.49
C TRP A 75 -9.91 -3.38 14.45
N ALA A 76 -10.55 -2.34 13.93
CA ALA A 76 -11.05 -1.24 14.74
C ALA A 76 -12.16 -1.70 15.69
N ALA A 77 -13.15 -2.47 15.21
CA ALA A 77 -14.25 -3.00 16.00
C ALA A 77 -13.78 -3.90 17.15
N ALA A 78 -12.68 -4.64 16.97
CA ALA A 78 -12.06 -5.46 18.01
C ALA A 78 -11.20 -4.64 19.00
N GLY A 79 -11.14 -3.32 18.87
CA GLY A 79 -10.33 -2.43 19.72
C GLY A 79 -8.83 -2.71 19.64
N MET A 80 -8.36 -3.20 18.49
CA MET A 80 -6.94 -3.55 18.29
C MET A 80 -6.10 -2.34 17.94
N LYS A 81 -6.69 -1.34 17.34
CA LYS A 81 -6.06 -0.10 16.89
C LYS A 81 -5.24 0.60 17.99
N ASP A 82 -5.75 0.60 19.22
CA ASP A 82 -5.10 1.24 20.37
C ASP A 82 -4.10 0.32 21.11
N LYS A 83 -3.99 -0.94 20.67
CA LYS A 83 -3.16 -1.96 21.33
C LYS A 83 -1.93 -2.34 20.52
N ILE A 84 -2.06 -2.42 19.20
CA ILE A 84 -1.01 -2.89 18.31
C ILE A 84 -0.92 -1.92 17.11
N ALA A 85 0.26 -1.44 16.83
CA ALA A 85 0.52 -0.59 15.66
C ALA A 85 0.17 -1.34 14.37
N LEU A 86 -0.39 -0.63 13.39
CA LEU A 86 -0.77 -1.19 12.10
C LEU A 86 -0.13 -0.37 10.96
N ALA A 87 0.51 -1.07 10.04
CA ALA A 87 1.06 -0.48 8.82
C ALA A 87 0.47 -1.17 7.58
N SER A 88 0.28 -0.40 6.52
CA SER A 88 -0.20 -0.87 5.22
C SER A 88 0.69 -0.33 4.10
N THR A 89 0.86 -1.13 3.05
CA THR A 89 1.53 -0.74 1.81
C THR A 89 0.51 -0.46 0.69
N THR A 90 -0.79 -0.52 0.99
CA THR A 90 -1.87 -0.49 -0.02
C THR A 90 -3.08 0.32 0.39
N LEU A 91 -3.17 0.83 1.64
CA LEU A 91 -4.31 1.64 2.08
C LEU A 91 -4.42 2.91 1.23
N GLY A 92 -5.57 3.13 0.63
CA GLY A 92 -5.85 4.29 -0.22
C GLY A 92 -5.73 4.01 -1.72
N VAL A 93 -5.12 2.89 -2.13
CA VAL A 93 -5.04 2.49 -3.55
C VAL A 93 -6.41 2.26 -4.16
N GLY A 94 -7.35 1.68 -3.41
CA GLY A 94 -8.76 1.51 -3.79
C GLY A 94 -9.69 2.57 -3.21
N ASN A 95 -9.15 3.71 -2.77
CA ASN A 95 -9.90 4.77 -2.09
C ASN A 95 -10.54 4.34 -0.75
N GLU A 96 -9.98 3.34 -0.07
CA GLU A 96 -10.47 2.84 1.22
C GLU A 96 -10.57 3.95 2.27
N HIS A 97 -9.64 4.90 2.24
CA HIS A 97 -9.62 6.07 3.13
C HIS A 97 -10.87 6.96 3.02
N LYS A 98 -11.65 6.84 1.94
CA LYS A 98 -12.90 7.60 1.76
C LYS A 98 -14.13 6.91 2.34
N VAL A 99 -14.04 5.61 2.56
CA VAL A 99 -15.16 4.76 3.04
C VAL A 99 -14.94 4.23 4.45
N LEU A 100 -13.72 4.35 4.97
CA LEU A 100 -13.40 4.12 6.38
C LEU A 100 -13.77 5.36 7.19
N THR A 101 -14.37 5.15 8.36
CA THR A 101 -14.54 6.24 9.31
C THR A 101 -13.19 6.63 9.94
N PRO A 102 -13.07 7.83 10.55
CA PRO A 102 -11.87 8.18 11.30
C PRO A 102 -11.50 7.17 12.39
N GLU A 103 -12.50 6.58 13.04
CA GLU A 103 -12.30 5.55 14.06
C GLU A 103 -11.70 4.27 13.46
N GLU A 104 -12.02 3.95 12.21
CA GLU A 104 -11.50 2.77 11.50
C GLU A 104 -10.12 3.02 10.90
N GLY A 105 -9.87 4.22 10.35
CA GLY A 105 -8.69 4.51 9.53
C GLY A 105 -7.56 5.29 10.19
N ASN A 106 -7.85 6.16 11.17
CA ASN A 106 -6.81 6.98 11.79
C ASN A 106 -5.77 6.14 12.53
N GLY A 107 -4.50 6.52 12.38
CA GLY A 107 -3.36 5.87 13.04
C GLY A 107 -2.77 4.70 12.26
N ILE A 108 -3.35 4.31 11.12
CA ILE A 108 -2.73 3.35 10.21
C ILE A 108 -1.54 4.03 9.51
N MET A 109 -0.36 3.47 9.65
CA MET A 109 0.83 3.94 8.96
C MET A 109 0.83 3.46 7.51
N CYS A 110 1.16 4.35 6.57
CA CYS A 110 1.26 4.00 5.15
C CYS A 110 2.69 4.21 4.66
N ALA A 111 3.20 3.27 3.87
CA ALA A 111 4.50 3.37 3.22
C ALA A 111 4.26 3.47 1.71
N TYR A 112 4.36 4.69 1.17
CA TYR A 112 4.12 5.02 -0.23
C TYR A 112 5.31 5.77 -0.83
N ASN A 113 5.43 5.71 -2.15
CA ASN A 113 6.38 6.54 -2.91
C ASN A 113 5.77 7.88 -3.36
N TYR A 114 4.46 8.09 -3.14
CA TYR A 114 3.76 9.35 -3.40
C TYR A 114 2.60 9.53 -2.43
N SER A 115 2.41 10.77 -1.96
CA SER A 115 1.20 11.24 -1.28
C SER A 115 0.72 12.53 -1.91
N GLN A 116 -0.59 12.64 -2.17
CA GLN A 116 -1.18 13.89 -2.68
C GLN A 116 -1.09 15.06 -1.68
N GLU A 117 -0.76 14.78 -0.43
CA GLU A 117 -0.58 15.78 0.65
C GLU A 117 0.85 16.37 0.70
N LEU A 118 1.72 15.97 -0.23
CA LEU A 118 3.06 16.59 -0.33
C LEU A 118 2.94 18.10 -0.58
N ASP A 119 3.55 18.88 0.30
CA ASP A 119 3.56 20.35 0.21
C ASP A 119 4.75 20.84 -0.62
N THR A 120 4.65 20.62 -1.94
CA THR A 120 5.63 21.10 -2.92
C THR A 120 4.93 21.82 -4.07
N ALA A 121 5.62 22.76 -4.71
CA ALA A 121 5.09 23.49 -5.85
C ALA A 121 4.80 22.56 -7.05
N GLU A 122 5.64 21.55 -7.24
CA GLU A 122 5.48 20.54 -8.30
C GLU A 122 4.22 19.71 -8.07
N ASN A 123 3.97 19.29 -6.82
CA ASN A 123 2.76 18.54 -6.48
C ASN A 123 1.51 19.41 -6.65
N ALA A 124 1.54 20.67 -6.23
CA ALA A 124 0.44 21.60 -6.42
C ALA A 124 0.09 21.77 -7.92
N ALA A 125 1.11 21.96 -8.76
CA ALA A 125 0.93 22.07 -10.20
C ALA A 125 0.39 20.78 -10.83
N PHE A 126 0.89 19.62 -10.38
CA PHE A 126 0.40 18.32 -10.85
C PHE A 126 -1.07 18.08 -10.45
N LYS A 127 -1.45 18.38 -9.21
CA LYS A 127 -2.83 18.29 -8.74
C LYS A 127 -3.78 19.21 -9.53
N ALA A 128 -3.34 20.43 -9.82
CA ALA A 128 -4.15 21.37 -10.63
C ALA A 128 -4.35 20.85 -12.08
N LYS A 129 -3.32 20.27 -12.69
CA LYS A 129 -3.39 19.63 -14.00
C LYS A 129 -4.35 18.42 -13.99
N TRP A 130 -4.24 17.57 -12.97
CA TRP A 130 -5.12 16.41 -12.77
C TRP A 130 -6.58 16.84 -12.64
N ALA A 131 -6.86 17.82 -11.79
CA ALA A 131 -8.20 18.36 -11.59
C ALA A 131 -8.83 18.97 -12.86
N GLY A 132 -8.00 19.51 -13.75
CA GLY A 132 -8.46 20.03 -15.05
C GLY A 132 -8.76 18.95 -16.09
N MET A 133 -8.36 17.70 -15.85
CA MET A 133 -8.55 16.58 -16.80
C MET A 133 -9.72 15.67 -16.44
N PHE A 134 -10.16 15.66 -15.21
CA PHE A 134 -11.16 14.73 -14.70
C PHE A 134 -12.25 15.46 -13.92
N ASP A 135 -13.50 15.09 -14.18
CA ASP A 135 -14.64 15.54 -13.38
C ASP A 135 -14.84 14.63 -12.15
N GLY A 136 -15.41 15.18 -11.09
CA GLY A 136 -15.76 14.44 -9.88
C GLY A 136 -14.60 14.23 -8.92
N ASP A 137 -14.37 12.99 -8.48
CA ASP A 137 -13.35 12.68 -7.48
C ASP A 137 -11.93 12.83 -8.04
N GLN A 138 -11.23 13.81 -7.50
CA GLN A 138 -9.89 14.21 -7.91
C GLN A 138 -8.75 13.52 -7.11
N SER A 139 -9.09 12.51 -6.30
CA SER A 139 -8.08 11.84 -5.48
C SER A 139 -7.09 11.06 -6.32
N MET A 140 -5.83 11.27 -6.00
CA MET A 140 -4.71 10.55 -6.59
C MET A 140 -4.06 9.64 -5.56
N HIS A 141 -3.69 8.46 -6.00
CA HIS A 141 -2.90 7.51 -5.22
C HIS A 141 -1.59 7.18 -5.94
N GLU A 142 -0.65 6.57 -5.22
CA GLU A 142 0.70 6.30 -5.73
C GLU A 142 0.73 5.51 -7.05
N ILE A 143 -0.19 4.55 -7.24
CA ILE A 143 -0.25 3.74 -8.47
C ILE A 143 -0.60 4.62 -9.69
N ALA A 144 -1.55 5.56 -9.55
CA ALA A 144 -1.89 6.49 -10.61
C ALA A 144 -0.68 7.36 -11.01
N VAL A 145 0.04 7.88 -10.00
CA VAL A 145 1.25 8.67 -10.22
C VAL A 145 2.38 7.83 -10.80
N SER A 146 2.54 6.58 -10.37
CA SER A 146 3.52 5.66 -10.94
C SER A 146 3.28 5.38 -12.41
N HIS A 147 2.01 5.23 -12.84
CA HIS A 147 1.66 5.10 -14.26
C HIS A 147 1.99 6.37 -15.05
N TYR A 148 1.65 7.54 -14.49
CA TYR A 148 2.01 8.83 -15.10
C TYR A 148 3.53 8.94 -15.29
N HIS A 149 4.32 8.61 -14.28
CA HIS A 149 5.78 8.62 -14.36
C HIS A 149 6.29 7.60 -15.37
N GLY A 150 5.74 6.39 -15.41
CA GLY A 150 6.14 5.36 -16.36
C GLY A 150 5.96 5.79 -17.81
N ILE A 151 4.83 6.42 -18.14
CA ILE A 151 4.58 6.94 -19.49
C ILE A 151 5.54 8.09 -19.83
N ASN A 152 5.79 9.00 -18.89
CA ASN A 152 6.74 10.11 -19.13
C ASN A 152 8.18 9.61 -19.27
N THR A 153 8.59 8.62 -18.47
CA THR A 153 9.91 7.99 -18.59
C THR A 153 10.06 7.32 -19.95
N TRP A 154 9.05 6.57 -20.39
CA TRP A 154 9.06 5.96 -21.72
C TRP A 154 9.15 7.03 -22.83
N ALA A 155 8.34 8.10 -22.75
CA ALA A 155 8.35 9.17 -23.73
C ALA A 155 9.72 9.88 -23.81
N GLU A 156 10.37 10.07 -22.65
CA GLU A 156 11.73 10.63 -22.60
C GLU A 156 12.74 9.67 -23.23
N GLY A 157 12.64 8.37 -22.95
CA GLY A 157 13.48 7.36 -23.61
C GLY A 157 13.32 7.35 -25.12
N VAL A 158 12.08 7.43 -25.64
CA VAL A 158 11.81 7.56 -27.08
C VAL A 158 12.48 8.83 -27.67
N ARG A 159 12.37 9.94 -26.96
CA ARG A 159 12.96 11.22 -27.40
C ARG A 159 14.49 11.15 -27.45
N GLN A 160 15.12 10.52 -26.47
CA GLN A 160 16.58 10.35 -26.44
C GLN A 160 17.06 9.33 -27.47
N ALA A 161 16.35 8.23 -27.62
CA ALA A 161 16.67 7.16 -28.57
C ALA A 161 16.42 7.53 -30.02
N GLY A 162 15.50 8.46 -30.30
CA GLY A 162 15.02 8.76 -31.64
C GLY A 162 14.36 7.56 -32.34
N SER A 163 13.87 6.57 -31.55
CA SER A 163 13.37 5.29 -32.02
C SER A 163 12.22 4.80 -31.15
N LEU A 164 11.34 3.96 -31.71
CA LEU A 164 10.32 3.20 -30.97
C LEU A 164 10.75 1.75 -30.70
N ASP A 165 11.96 1.38 -31.12
CA ASP A 165 12.49 0.05 -30.77
C ASP A 165 12.73 -0.06 -29.26
N ARG A 166 12.19 -1.14 -28.67
CA ARG A 166 12.23 -1.35 -27.22
C ARG A 166 13.64 -1.39 -26.66
N MET A 167 14.56 -2.06 -27.34
CA MET A 167 15.92 -2.21 -26.85
C MET A 167 16.70 -0.91 -26.93
N VAL A 168 16.51 -0.17 -28.01
CA VAL A 168 17.14 1.15 -28.20
C VAL A 168 16.63 2.16 -27.15
N ILE A 169 15.35 2.10 -26.80
CA ILE A 169 14.78 2.93 -25.71
C ILE A 169 15.38 2.55 -24.35
N ILE A 170 15.49 1.25 -24.05
CA ILE A 170 16.06 0.78 -22.77
C ILE A 170 17.52 1.21 -22.61
N GLU A 171 18.29 1.17 -23.69
CA GLU A 171 19.69 1.62 -23.68
C GLU A 171 19.84 3.15 -23.55
N ALA A 172 18.81 3.91 -23.93
CA ALA A 172 18.79 5.37 -23.84
C ALA A 172 18.34 5.90 -22.45
N LEU A 173 17.69 5.08 -21.62
CA LEU A 173 17.26 5.40 -20.27
C LEU A 173 18.29 5.06 -19.20
#